data_7f9c25f2441d9e4a545df746d7641ee7
#
_entry.id   7f9c25f2441d9e4a545df746d7641ee7
#
_cell.length_a   1.000
_cell.length_b   1.000
_cell.length_c   1.000
_cell.angle_alpha   90.00
_cell.angle_beta   90.00
_cell.angle_gamma   90.00
#
_symmetry.space_group_name_H-M   'P 1'
#
loop_
_entity.id
_entity.type
_entity.pdbx_description
1 polymer ?
#
loop_
_entity_poly.entity_id
_entity_poly.type
_entity_poly.pdbx_seq_one_letter_code
_entity_poly.pdbx_strand_id
1 'polypeptide(L)'
;NGQKLYEFTDQTINWIKKNEFKNGVLNLSIQHTSASLIVQENADPDVQADLISYFNKLVPMDNSFYTHTIEGKDDMPAHIKSSLTNNQISLSIRDGNIVLGTWQGLYLFEHRLERQSRKIVLHFLGD
;
A
#
# COMPACT_ATOMS: atom_id res chain seq x y z
N ASN A 1 8.99 2.19 -9.67
CA ASN A 1 8.43 2.56 -10.95
C ASN A 1 7.49 1.50 -11.47
N GLY A 2 6.21 1.83 -11.56
CA GLY A 2 5.22 0.93 -12.05
C GLY A 2 4.78 -0.09 -11.00
N GLN A 3 4.26 -1.21 -11.47
CA GLN A 3 3.64 -2.24 -10.63
C GLN A 3 4.63 -2.89 -9.69
N LYS A 4 4.46 -2.66 -8.38
CA LYS A 4 5.40 -3.11 -7.38
C LYS A 4 4.83 -2.84 -5.98
N LEU A 5 5.43 -3.46 -4.96
CA LEU A 5 5.26 -3.08 -3.56
C LEU A 5 6.42 -2.18 -3.16
N TYR A 6 6.08 -0.95 -2.75
CA TYR A 6 7.07 0.04 -2.32
C TYR A 6 7.00 0.18 -0.81
N GLU A 7 8.05 -0.25 -0.12
CA GLU A 7 8.08 -0.16 1.34
C GLU A 7 8.31 1.27 1.81
N PHE A 8 7.52 1.72 2.79
CA PHE A 8 7.66 3.06 3.38
C PHE A 8 7.67 3.01 4.91
N THR A 9 8.08 1.89 5.48
CA THR A 9 8.12 1.70 6.93
C THR A 9 9.03 2.72 7.61
N ASP A 10 10.25 2.89 7.10
CA ASP A 10 11.23 3.79 7.72
C ASP A 10 10.79 5.24 7.69
N GLN A 11 10.19 5.69 6.61
CA GLN A 11 9.67 7.05 6.50
C GLN A 11 8.57 7.29 7.54
N THR A 12 7.74 6.29 7.77
CA THR A 12 6.66 6.37 8.76
C THR A 12 7.22 6.41 10.18
N ILE A 13 8.19 5.54 10.47
CA ILE A 13 8.87 5.53 11.77
C ILE A 13 9.50 6.89 12.05
N ASN A 14 10.20 7.44 11.07
CA ASN A 14 10.85 8.74 11.22
C ASN A 14 9.86 9.87 11.45
N TRP A 15 8.71 9.82 10.78
CA TRP A 15 7.65 10.80 10.96
C TRP A 15 7.10 10.79 12.39
N ILE A 16 6.87 9.60 12.95
CA ILE A 16 6.41 9.44 14.34
C ILE A 16 7.44 10.02 15.31
N LYS A 17 8.72 9.72 15.11
CA LYS A 17 9.79 10.18 15.98
C LYS A 17 10.00 11.69 15.89
N LYS A 18 9.96 12.24 14.68
CA LYS A 18 10.13 13.67 14.45
C LYS A 18 9.04 14.48 15.15
N ASN A 19 7.83 13.98 15.19
CA ASN A 19 6.70 14.66 15.84
C ASN A 19 6.56 14.30 17.31
N GLU A 20 7.44 13.44 17.85
CA GLU A 20 7.47 13.04 19.24
C GLU A 20 6.14 12.44 19.73
N PHE A 21 5.43 11.77 18.85
CA PHE A 21 4.20 11.06 19.20
C PHE A 21 4.54 9.82 20.02
N LYS A 22 3.79 9.58 21.10
CA LYS A 22 4.11 8.51 22.05
C LYS A 22 3.08 7.39 22.06
N ASN A 23 1.81 7.72 22.28
CA ASN A 23 0.78 6.70 22.42
C ASN A 23 -0.48 7.11 21.70
N GLY A 24 -1.00 6.23 20.88
CA GLY A 24 -2.22 6.53 20.14
C GLY A 24 -2.40 5.65 18.93
N VAL A 25 -3.11 6.17 17.96
CA VAL A 25 -3.44 5.48 16.71
C VAL A 25 -2.92 6.31 15.54
N LEU A 26 -2.17 5.65 14.67
CA LEU A 26 -1.76 6.19 13.39
C LEU A 26 -2.68 5.64 12.31
N ASN A 27 -3.32 6.52 11.58
CA ASN A 27 -4.08 6.13 10.41
C ASN A 27 -3.31 6.51 9.15
N LEU A 28 -3.14 5.54 8.27
CA LEU A 28 -2.54 5.72 6.96
C LEU A 28 -3.63 5.60 5.92
N SER A 29 -3.73 6.55 5.00
CA SER A 29 -4.70 6.46 3.92
C SER A 29 -4.09 6.90 2.60
N ILE A 30 -4.66 6.39 1.50
CA ILE A 30 -4.23 6.74 0.16
C ILE A 30 -5.42 7.35 -0.59
N GLN A 31 -5.17 8.46 -1.27
CA GLN A 31 -6.22 9.19 -1.99
C GLN A 31 -6.21 8.82 -3.48
N HIS A 32 -6.19 7.51 -3.75
CA HIS A 32 -6.12 6.98 -5.10
C HIS A 32 -7.00 5.74 -5.23
N THR A 33 -7.40 5.43 -6.44
CA THR A 33 -8.27 4.29 -6.75
C THR A 33 -7.56 3.21 -7.57
N SER A 34 -6.28 3.38 -7.86
CA SER A 34 -5.49 2.43 -8.65
C SER A 34 -4.18 2.04 -7.96
N ALA A 35 -4.09 2.29 -6.68
CA ALA A 35 -3.03 1.82 -5.79
C ALA A 35 -3.63 1.64 -4.40
N SER A 36 -2.95 0.90 -3.54
CA SER A 36 -3.48 0.56 -2.21
C SER A 36 -2.37 0.45 -1.18
N LEU A 37 -2.75 0.15 0.06
CA LEU A 37 -1.82 -0.03 1.17
C LEU A 37 -1.95 -1.45 1.70
N ILE A 38 -0.82 -2.07 2.05
CA ILE A 38 -0.83 -3.35 2.75
C ILE A 38 0.27 -3.40 3.81
N VAL A 39 0.05 -4.24 4.80
CA VAL A 39 1.08 -4.67 5.75
C VAL A 39 1.46 -6.09 5.34
N GLN A 40 2.74 -6.32 5.07
CA GLN A 40 3.17 -7.60 4.56
C GLN A 40 4.60 -7.88 4.98
N GLU A 41 5.04 -9.12 4.78
CA GLU A 41 6.38 -9.55 5.11
C GLU A 41 7.42 -8.78 4.30
N ASN A 42 8.48 -8.34 4.97
CA ASN A 42 9.55 -7.54 4.36
C ASN A 42 10.91 -8.24 4.33
N ALA A 43 10.98 -9.52 4.72
CA ALA A 43 12.25 -10.25 4.77
C ALA A 43 12.58 -10.97 3.47
N ASP A 44 11.57 -11.62 2.86
CA ASP A 44 11.78 -12.44 1.66
C ASP A 44 11.12 -11.76 0.44
N PRO A 45 11.94 -11.30 -0.53
CA PRO A 45 11.38 -10.66 -1.74
C PRO A 45 10.50 -11.57 -2.58
N ASP A 46 10.58 -12.89 -2.41
CA ASP A 46 9.72 -13.83 -3.12
C ASP A 46 8.25 -13.68 -2.73
N VAL A 47 7.97 -13.27 -1.49
CA VAL A 47 6.60 -12.99 -1.06
C VAL A 47 5.99 -11.88 -1.92
N GLN A 48 6.73 -10.82 -2.16
CA GLN A 48 6.27 -9.70 -2.99
C GLN A 48 6.07 -10.14 -4.44
N ALA A 49 6.99 -10.91 -4.99
CA ALA A 49 6.89 -11.42 -6.35
C ALA A 49 5.67 -12.31 -6.52
N ASP A 50 5.41 -13.19 -5.55
CA ASP A 50 4.26 -14.08 -5.58
C ASP A 50 2.94 -13.32 -5.46
N LEU A 51 2.89 -12.29 -4.63
CA LEU A 51 1.69 -11.44 -4.51
C LEU A 51 1.36 -10.76 -5.84
N ILE A 52 2.35 -10.17 -6.48
CA ILE A 52 2.15 -9.51 -7.78
C ILE A 52 1.67 -10.52 -8.83
N SER A 53 2.32 -11.67 -8.89
CA SER A 53 1.96 -12.73 -9.83
C SER A 53 0.53 -13.23 -9.58
N TYR A 54 0.17 -13.45 -8.32
CA TYR A 54 -1.16 -13.92 -7.95
C TYR A 54 -2.25 -12.92 -8.37
N PHE A 55 -2.05 -11.65 -8.03
CA PHE A 55 -3.03 -10.62 -8.36
C PHE A 55 -3.16 -10.41 -9.87
N ASN A 56 -2.08 -10.57 -10.62
CA ASN A 56 -2.13 -10.48 -12.08
C ASN A 56 -2.92 -11.64 -12.70
N LYS A 57 -2.85 -12.83 -12.09
CA LYS A 57 -3.64 -13.97 -12.53
C LYS A 57 -5.12 -13.82 -12.14
N LEU A 58 -5.37 -13.32 -10.95
CA LEU A 58 -6.72 -13.14 -10.44
C LEU A 58 -7.47 -12.06 -11.22
N VAL A 59 -6.78 -10.98 -11.57
CA VAL A 59 -7.37 -9.82 -12.25
C VAL A 59 -6.55 -9.56 -13.53
N PRO A 60 -6.88 -10.26 -14.61
CA PRO A 60 -6.09 -10.19 -15.84
C PRO A 60 -6.23 -8.84 -16.55
N MET A 61 -5.17 -8.42 -17.22
CA MET A 61 -5.12 -7.20 -18.03
C MET A 61 -5.63 -7.49 -19.45
N ASP A 62 -6.92 -7.80 -19.57
CA ASP A 62 -7.55 -8.14 -20.83
C ASP A 62 -8.80 -7.29 -20.99
N ASN A 63 -8.76 -6.35 -21.92
CA ASN A 63 -9.86 -5.41 -22.18
C ASN A 63 -11.19 -6.08 -22.51
N SER A 64 -11.14 -7.33 -22.98
CA SER A 64 -12.37 -8.05 -23.31
C SER A 64 -13.23 -8.36 -22.09
N PHE A 65 -12.66 -8.29 -20.89
CA PHE A 65 -13.40 -8.54 -19.64
C PHE A 65 -14.04 -7.27 -19.06
N TYR A 66 -13.69 -6.09 -19.57
CA TYR A 66 -14.04 -4.84 -18.89
C TYR A 66 -14.71 -3.82 -19.82
N THR A 67 -15.48 -2.92 -19.22
CA THR A 67 -16.10 -1.80 -19.91
C THR A 67 -15.18 -0.57 -19.90
N HIS A 68 -14.49 -0.34 -18.79
CA HIS A 68 -13.59 0.80 -18.60
C HIS A 68 -12.22 0.46 -19.21
N THR A 69 -11.97 0.92 -20.44
CA THR A 69 -10.78 0.52 -21.19
C THR A 69 -9.98 1.67 -21.78
N ILE A 70 -10.45 2.91 -21.66
CA ILE A 70 -9.85 4.08 -22.32
C ILE A 70 -8.44 4.40 -21.79
N GLU A 71 -8.20 4.17 -20.51
CA GLU A 71 -6.97 4.58 -19.84
C GLU A 71 -5.89 3.48 -19.83
N GLY A 72 -6.03 2.48 -20.68
CA GLY A 72 -5.09 1.39 -20.80
C GLY A 72 -5.62 0.08 -20.22
N LYS A 73 -5.01 -1.02 -20.65
CA LYS A 73 -5.44 -2.37 -20.22
C LYS A 73 -5.19 -2.66 -18.76
N ASP A 74 -4.31 -1.90 -18.12
CA ASP A 74 -3.95 -2.07 -16.71
C ASP A 74 -4.81 -1.26 -15.77
N ASP A 75 -5.60 -0.30 -16.26
CA ASP A 75 -6.31 0.63 -15.37
C ASP A 75 -7.49 -0.03 -14.65
N MET A 76 -8.41 -0.67 -15.36
CA MET A 76 -9.53 -1.34 -14.68
C MET A 76 -9.05 -2.47 -13.75
N PRO A 77 -8.09 -3.32 -14.18
CA PRO A 77 -7.48 -4.26 -13.23
C PRO A 77 -6.89 -3.59 -11.99
N ALA A 78 -6.26 -2.42 -12.14
CA ALA A 78 -5.73 -1.68 -11.00
C ALA A 78 -6.83 -1.24 -10.04
N HIS A 79 -7.96 -0.76 -10.56
CA HIS A 79 -9.12 -0.41 -9.72
C HIS A 79 -9.67 -1.62 -8.96
N ILE A 80 -9.73 -2.77 -9.61
CA ILE A 80 -10.21 -4.00 -8.96
C ILE A 80 -9.25 -4.44 -7.86
N LYS A 81 -7.96 -4.46 -8.14
CA LYS A 81 -6.93 -4.82 -7.15
C LYS A 81 -6.98 -3.88 -5.96
N SER A 82 -7.13 -2.59 -6.21
CA SER A 82 -7.27 -1.58 -5.15
C SER A 82 -8.51 -1.85 -4.28
N SER A 83 -9.60 -2.30 -4.90
CA SER A 83 -10.84 -2.64 -4.18
C SER A 83 -10.71 -3.91 -3.34
N LEU A 84 -9.80 -4.80 -3.68
CA LEU A 84 -9.56 -6.06 -2.97
C LEU A 84 -8.54 -5.92 -1.83
N THR A 85 -7.83 -4.82 -1.77
CA THR A 85 -6.82 -4.57 -0.75
C THR A 85 -7.24 -3.35 0.09
N ASN A 86 -6.33 -2.68 0.76
CA ASN A 86 -6.71 -1.63 1.70
C ASN A 86 -6.42 -0.24 1.13
N ASN A 87 -7.36 0.69 1.30
CA ASN A 87 -7.08 2.10 1.03
C ASN A 87 -6.70 2.86 2.31
N GLN A 88 -6.87 2.24 3.47
CA GLN A 88 -6.41 2.78 4.74
C GLN A 88 -6.03 1.67 5.70
N ILE A 89 -5.12 1.97 6.61
CA ILE A 89 -4.61 1.06 7.63
C ILE A 89 -4.50 1.84 8.92
N SER A 90 -4.94 1.24 10.02
CA SER A 90 -4.75 1.81 11.36
C SER A 90 -3.74 0.98 12.12
N LEU A 91 -2.79 1.65 12.77
CA LEU A 91 -1.73 1.02 13.54
C LEU A 91 -1.67 1.66 14.93
N SER A 92 -1.35 0.86 15.93
CA SER A 92 -1.12 1.38 17.28
C SER A 92 0.29 1.95 17.38
N ILE A 93 0.41 3.04 18.14
CA ILE A 93 1.70 3.62 18.53
C ILE A 93 1.82 3.48 20.03
N ARG A 94 2.92 2.92 20.49
CA ARG A 94 3.18 2.71 21.92
C ARG A 94 4.61 3.12 22.23
N ASP A 95 4.77 4.02 23.19
CA ASP A 95 6.08 4.53 23.62
C ASP A 95 6.93 5.00 22.45
N GLY A 96 6.29 5.69 21.49
CA GLY A 96 6.95 6.23 20.32
C GLY A 96 7.25 5.23 19.22
N ASN A 97 6.77 4.01 19.33
CA ASN A 97 7.04 2.95 18.36
C ASN A 97 5.75 2.46 17.70
N ILE A 98 5.82 2.20 16.42
CA ILE A 98 4.73 1.56 15.69
C ILE A 98 4.67 0.10 16.11
N VAL A 99 3.48 -0.36 16.50
CA VAL A 99 3.31 -1.76 16.93
C VAL A 99 3.19 -2.62 15.67
N LEU A 100 4.32 -3.18 15.26
CA LEU A 100 4.43 -4.08 14.11
C LEU A 100 5.19 -5.34 14.54
N GLY A 101 4.85 -6.45 13.89
CA GLY A 101 5.63 -7.67 14.05
C GLY A 101 7.02 -7.51 13.43
N THR A 102 7.95 -8.38 13.81
CA THR A 102 9.35 -8.34 13.36
C THR A 102 9.49 -8.31 11.84
N TRP A 103 8.64 -9.05 11.14
CA TRP A 103 8.71 -9.21 9.69
C TRP A 103 7.68 -8.40 8.94
N GLN A 104 6.91 -7.55 9.64
CA GLN A 104 5.90 -6.73 8.99
C GLN A 104 6.49 -5.41 8.51
N GLY A 105 6.17 -5.06 7.28
CA GLY A 105 6.49 -3.76 6.70
C GLY A 105 5.24 -3.10 6.14
N LEU A 106 5.30 -1.80 5.99
CA LEU A 106 4.24 -0.98 5.40
C LEU A 106 4.55 -0.77 3.93
N TYR A 107 3.59 -1.09 3.05
CA TYR A 107 3.81 -1.02 1.61
C TYR A 107 2.73 -0.23 0.90
N LEU A 108 3.16 0.58 -0.07
CA LEU A 108 2.32 1.07 -1.15
C LEU A 108 2.29 -0.02 -2.22
N PHE A 109 1.10 -0.52 -2.53
CA PHE A 109 0.91 -1.52 -3.58
C PHE A 109 0.47 -0.80 -4.86
N GLU A 110 1.42 -0.58 -5.77
CA GLU A 110 1.16 0.09 -7.04
C GLU A 110 0.63 -0.91 -8.05
N HIS A 111 -0.55 -0.64 -8.61
CA HIS A 111 -1.21 -1.57 -9.54
C HIS A 111 -1.12 -1.15 -11.00
N ARG A 112 -0.68 0.09 -11.29
CA ARG A 112 -0.47 0.55 -12.66
C ARG A 112 0.92 0.15 -13.16
N LEU A 113 1.03 -0.07 -14.47
CA LEU A 113 2.32 -0.44 -15.08
C LEU A 113 3.25 0.74 -15.21
N GLU A 114 2.71 1.92 -15.53
CA GLU A 114 3.50 3.13 -15.68
C GLU A 114 3.69 3.83 -14.35
N ARG A 115 4.74 4.63 -14.27
CA ARG A 115 5.05 5.42 -13.09
C ARG A 115 3.91 6.39 -12.76
N GLN A 116 3.50 6.41 -11.52
CA GLN A 116 2.48 7.30 -10.99
C GLN A 116 3.03 8.07 -9.79
N SER A 117 2.45 9.25 -9.54
CA SER A 117 2.71 10.01 -8.34
C SER A 117 1.62 9.69 -7.33
N ARG A 118 2.00 9.16 -6.16
CA ARG A 118 1.05 8.72 -5.13
C ARG A 118 1.25 9.50 -3.85
N LYS A 119 0.14 9.77 -3.14
CA LYS A 119 0.16 10.43 -1.83
C LYS A 119 -0.37 9.50 -0.77
N ILE A 120 0.37 9.39 0.33
CA ILE A 120 -0.05 8.68 1.53
C ILE A 120 -0.25 9.72 2.62
N VAL A 121 -1.44 9.72 3.23
CA VAL A 121 -1.78 10.64 4.30
C VAL A 121 -1.55 9.95 5.64
N LEU A 122 -0.77 10.57 6.50
CA LEU A 122 -0.53 10.10 7.86
C LEU A 122 -1.31 10.98 8.83
N HIS A 123 -2.15 10.35 9.65
CA HIS A 123 -2.96 11.05 10.63
C HIS A 123 -2.81 10.37 11.98
N PHE A 124 -2.28 11.08 12.95
CA PHE A 124 -2.08 10.56 14.31
C PHE A 124 -3.11 11.14 15.27
N LEU A 125 -3.71 10.26 16.06
CA LEU A 125 -4.61 10.64 17.16
C LEU A 125 -4.06 10.06 18.45
N GLY A 126 -3.71 10.93 19.39
CA GLY A 126 -3.13 10.52 20.67
C GLY A 126 -2.22 11.60 21.24
N ASP A 127 -1.24 11.14 22.01
CA ASP A 127 -0.24 12.02 22.62
C ASP A 127 1.23 11.50 22.31
#